data_217da8384955185ed1b8a85f069992ec
#
_entry.id   217da8384955185ed1b8a85f069992ec
#
_cell.length_a   1.000
_cell.length_b   1.000
_cell.length_c   1.000
_cell.angle_alpha   90.00
_cell.angle_beta   90.00
_cell.angle_gamma   90.00
#
_symmetry.space_group_name_H-M   'P 1'
#
loop_
_entity.id
_entity.type
_entity.pdbx_description
1 polymer ?
#
loop_
_entity_poly.entity_id
_entity_poly.type
_entity_poly.pdbx_seq_one_letter_code
_entity_poly.pdbx_strand_id
1 'polypeptide(L)'
;DSHYLREDGANLAAFRLRMAGEHPAHYREVVANLRAILPFFDDFELEPEASGAIMLKWREQGADTLFAAHQASDGMLRAMALVALLCQPAEWLPGVVVIDEPELGLRPRALDRIADLAATASRDCQILMATQSPDLLATFEAEDILIAERQGRHSHFRRVGEDELEQWLGDYSAEGEG
;
A
#
# COMPACT_ATOMS: atom_id res chain seq x y z
N ASP A 1 -17.03 -7.94 9.68
CA ASP A 1 -15.79 -8.14 10.44
C ASP A 1 -14.85 -6.97 10.18
N SER A 2 -14.39 -6.31 11.24
CA SER A 2 -13.54 -5.12 11.20
C SER A 2 -12.22 -5.31 11.98
N HIS A 3 -11.97 -6.53 12.50
CA HIS A 3 -10.80 -6.78 13.35
C HIS A 3 -9.48 -6.82 12.58
N TYR A 4 -9.51 -7.38 11.37
CA TYR A 4 -8.35 -7.46 10.47
C TYR A 4 -8.76 -7.01 9.09
N LEU A 5 -7.84 -6.34 8.39
CA LEU A 5 -8.04 -6.05 6.98
C LEU A 5 -7.96 -7.37 6.18
N ARG A 6 -8.98 -7.65 5.39
CA ARG A 6 -9.01 -8.84 4.54
C ARG A 6 -8.10 -8.65 3.33
N GLU A 7 -7.54 -9.75 2.85
CA GLU A 7 -6.64 -9.77 1.68
C GLU A 7 -7.30 -9.21 0.40
N ASP A 8 -8.62 -9.40 0.26
CA ASP A 8 -9.43 -8.89 -0.86
C ASP A 8 -9.90 -7.44 -0.65
N GLY A 9 -9.60 -6.82 0.49
CA GLY A 9 -10.05 -5.47 0.84
C GLY A 9 -11.56 -5.32 1.04
N ALA A 10 -12.33 -6.40 1.00
CA ALA A 10 -13.81 -6.35 1.03
C ALA A 10 -14.38 -5.70 2.30
N ASN A 11 -13.62 -5.66 3.40
CA ASN A 11 -14.01 -5.03 4.65
C ASN A 11 -13.33 -3.68 4.90
N LEU A 12 -12.71 -3.07 3.91
CA LEU A 12 -11.92 -1.84 4.05
C LEU A 12 -12.73 -0.70 4.71
N ALA A 13 -13.99 -0.54 4.34
CA ALA A 13 -14.86 0.47 4.92
C ALA A 13 -15.12 0.24 6.43
N ALA A 14 -15.45 -1.01 6.81
CA ALA A 14 -15.67 -1.39 8.20
C ALA A 14 -14.41 -1.29 9.05
N PHE A 15 -13.25 -1.70 8.49
CA PHE A 15 -11.95 -1.57 9.13
C PHE A 15 -11.60 -0.10 9.42
N ARG A 16 -11.84 0.79 8.45
CA ARG A 16 -11.59 2.23 8.61
C ARG A 16 -12.54 2.89 9.60
N LEU A 17 -13.82 2.52 9.60
CA LEU A 17 -14.78 3.02 10.59
C LEU A 17 -14.32 2.66 12.01
N ARG A 18 -13.88 1.42 12.22
CA ARG A 18 -13.32 0.99 13.50
C ARG A 18 -12.08 1.81 13.86
N MET A 19 -11.14 1.99 12.93
CA MET A 19 -9.95 2.79 13.15
C MET A 19 -10.28 4.24 13.51
N ALA A 20 -11.25 4.86 12.86
CA ALA A 20 -11.70 6.23 13.16
C ALA A 20 -12.25 6.34 14.60
N GLY A 21 -12.95 5.32 15.09
CA GLY A 21 -13.51 5.28 16.43
C GLY A 21 -12.49 4.95 17.52
N GLU A 22 -11.66 3.93 17.31
CA GLU A 22 -10.74 3.42 18.33
C GLU A 22 -9.35 4.12 18.29
N HIS A 23 -8.87 4.48 17.10
CA HIS A 23 -7.54 5.06 16.87
C HIS A 23 -7.59 6.29 15.93
N PRO A 24 -8.24 7.39 16.34
CA PRO A 24 -8.45 8.55 15.46
C PRO A 24 -7.16 9.22 14.98
N ALA A 25 -6.04 9.04 15.67
CA ALA A 25 -4.74 9.54 15.21
C ALA A 25 -4.27 8.77 13.96
N HIS A 26 -4.32 7.44 13.97
CA HIS A 26 -3.97 6.59 12.82
C HIS A 26 -4.93 6.80 11.65
N TYR A 27 -6.22 6.99 11.92
CA TYR A 27 -7.18 7.35 10.85
C TYR A 27 -6.79 8.65 10.14
N ARG A 28 -6.43 9.70 10.90
CA ARG A 28 -5.95 10.96 10.31
C ARG A 28 -4.68 10.78 9.49
N GLU A 29 -3.77 9.91 9.95
CA GLU A 29 -2.56 9.55 9.23
C GLU A 29 -2.88 8.84 7.91
N VAL A 30 -3.82 7.90 7.90
CA VAL A 30 -4.32 7.27 6.67
C VAL A 30 -4.85 8.31 5.69
N VAL A 31 -5.71 9.23 6.15
CA VAL A 31 -6.28 10.29 5.30
C VAL A 31 -5.18 11.20 4.74
N ALA A 32 -4.22 11.62 5.57
CA ALA A 32 -3.12 12.47 5.15
C ALA A 32 -2.23 11.80 4.09
N ASN A 33 -1.92 10.50 4.26
CA ASN A 33 -1.15 9.72 3.29
C ASN A 33 -1.91 9.53 1.98
N LEU A 34 -3.21 9.27 2.04
CA LEU A 34 -4.03 9.16 0.84
C LEU A 34 -4.12 10.47 0.07
N ARG A 35 -4.23 11.62 0.75
CA ARG A 35 -4.18 12.93 0.09
C ARG A 35 -2.85 13.18 -0.60
N ALA A 36 -1.74 12.69 -0.07
CA ALA A 36 -0.44 12.80 -0.70
C ALA A 36 -0.31 11.92 -1.96
N ILE A 37 -0.88 10.72 -1.95
CA ILE A 37 -0.86 9.76 -3.07
C ILE A 37 -1.90 10.12 -4.13
N LEU A 38 -3.10 10.54 -3.70
CA LEU A 38 -4.27 10.85 -4.51
C LEU A 38 -4.68 12.32 -4.24
N PRO A 39 -4.11 13.31 -4.93
CA PRO A 39 -4.30 14.73 -4.61
C PRO A 39 -5.76 15.22 -4.68
N PHE A 40 -6.61 14.51 -5.40
CA PHE A 40 -8.05 14.80 -5.46
C PHE A 40 -8.83 14.26 -4.26
N PHE A 41 -8.28 13.26 -3.53
CA PHE A 41 -8.95 12.65 -2.38
C PHE A 41 -9.08 13.63 -1.23
N ASP A 42 -10.25 13.70 -0.60
CA ASP A 42 -10.46 14.49 0.61
C ASP A 42 -10.61 13.61 1.84
N ASP A 43 -11.71 12.91 2.00
CA ASP A 43 -11.95 12.07 3.17
C ASP A 43 -12.93 10.93 2.82
N PHE A 44 -13.03 9.95 3.71
CA PHE A 44 -14.03 8.89 3.61
C PHE A 44 -15.37 9.33 4.22
N GLU A 45 -16.44 8.83 3.62
CA GLU A 45 -17.78 8.84 4.22
C GLU A 45 -18.00 7.46 4.85
N LEU A 46 -18.01 7.40 6.17
CA LEU A 46 -18.05 6.16 6.95
C LEU A 46 -19.39 5.95 7.67
N GLU A 47 -20.46 6.59 7.22
CA GLU A 47 -21.78 6.41 7.82
C GLU A 47 -22.36 5.04 7.44
N PRO A 48 -22.78 4.23 8.44
CA PRO A 48 -23.50 3.01 8.16
C PRO A 48 -24.83 3.29 7.45
N GLU A 49 -25.17 2.48 6.46
CA GLU A 49 -26.47 2.52 5.82
C GLU A 49 -27.58 2.02 6.76
N ALA A 50 -28.84 2.24 6.40
CA ALA A 50 -30.00 1.77 7.18
C ALA A 50 -30.00 0.24 7.42
N SER A 51 -29.34 -0.52 6.55
CA SER A 51 -29.11 -1.97 6.66
C SER A 51 -28.05 -2.36 7.70
N GLY A 52 -27.29 -1.39 8.22
CA GLY A 52 -26.09 -1.60 9.02
C GLY A 52 -24.83 -1.94 8.18
N ALA A 53 -24.94 -2.01 6.86
CA ALA A 53 -23.80 -2.16 5.97
C ALA A 53 -23.01 -0.86 5.90
N ILE A 54 -21.67 -0.98 5.79
CA ILE A 54 -20.78 0.15 5.62
C ILE A 54 -20.21 0.03 4.21
N MET A 55 -20.54 1.01 3.36
CA MET A 55 -20.05 1.08 1.99
C MET A 55 -18.78 1.94 1.95
N LEU A 56 -17.84 1.56 1.10
CA LEU A 56 -16.68 2.38 0.82
C LEU A 56 -17.11 3.57 -0.04
N LYS A 57 -17.17 4.75 0.59
CA LYS A 57 -17.50 6.01 -0.07
C LYS A 57 -16.46 7.05 0.33
N TRP A 58 -16.20 8.02 -0.55
CA TRP A 58 -15.28 9.12 -0.29
C TRP A 58 -15.73 10.41 -0.95
N ARG A 59 -15.16 11.52 -0.48
CA ARG A 59 -15.29 12.85 -1.06
C ARG A 59 -14.00 13.23 -1.78
N GLU A 60 -14.12 14.04 -2.81
CA GLU A 60 -12.98 14.65 -3.49
C GLU A 60 -12.90 16.14 -3.15
N GLN A 61 -11.68 16.67 -3.16
CA GLN A 61 -11.43 18.08 -2.85
C GLN A 61 -12.18 18.99 -3.83
N GLY A 62 -12.95 19.94 -3.29
CA GLY A 62 -13.71 20.90 -4.09
C GLY A 62 -14.96 20.33 -4.75
N ALA A 63 -15.37 19.10 -4.42
CA ALA A 63 -16.61 18.49 -4.92
C ALA A 63 -17.56 18.14 -3.77
N ASP A 64 -18.83 18.48 -3.95
CA ASP A 64 -19.89 18.07 -3.02
C ASP A 64 -20.37 16.64 -3.29
N THR A 65 -19.89 16.04 -4.39
CA THR A 65 -20.30 14.71 -4.82
C THR A 65 -19.62 13.64 -3.97
N LEU A 66 -20.43 12.65 -3.58
CA LEU A 66 -19.98 11.46 -2.89
C LEU A 66 -19.73 10.34 -3.92
N PHE A 67 -18.52 9.79 -3.89
CA PHE A 67 -18.10 8.68 -4.76
C PHE A 67 -18.21 7.35 -4.03
N ALA A 68 -18.41 6.27 -4.76
CA ALA A 68 -18.50 4.91 -4.23
C ALA A 68 -17.47 3.97 -4.87
N ALA A 69 -17.20 2.84 -4.22
CA ALA A 69 -16.14 1.91 -4.62
C ALA A 69 -16.11 1.52 -6.10
N HIS A 70 -17.29 1.36 -6.73
CA HIS A 70 -17.40 1.01 -8.16
C HIS A 70 -16.94 2.12 -9.13
N GLN A 71 -16.70 3.33 -8.62
CA GLN A 71 -16.19 4.48 -9.38
C GLN A 71 -14.67 4.66 -9.20
N ALA A 72 -14.05 3.91 -8.29
CA ALA A 72 -12.61 3.91 -8.09
C ALA A 72 -11.90 3.07 -9.15
N SER A 73 -10.70 3.50 -9.55
CA SER A 73 -9.79 2.63 -10.28
C SER A 73 -9.18 1.57 -9.35
N ASP A 74 -8.68 0.47 -9.93
CA ASP A 74 -8.00 -0.57 -9.16
C ASP A 74 -6.79 -0.01 -8.38
N GLY A 75 -6.01 0.87 -9.00
CA GLY A 75 -4.88 1.55 -8.34
C GLY A 75 -5.33 2.41 -7.15
N MET A 76 -6.47 3.09 -7.24
CA MET A 76 -7.02 3.85 -6.12
C MET A 76 -7.46 2.94 -4.96
N LEU A 77 -8.17 1.86 -5.25
CA LEU A 77 -8.58 0.88 -4.23
C LEU A 77 -7.35 0.23 -3.57
N ARG A 78 -6.33 -0.10 -4.37
CA ARG A 78 -5.06 -0.65 -3.89
C ARG A 78 -4.34 0.35 -2.97
N ALA A 79 -4.20 1.61 -3.37
CA ALA A 79 -3.63 2.66 -2.53
C ALA A 79 -4.37 2.79 -1.20
N MET A 80 -5.71 2.80 -1.25
CA MET A 80 -6.53 2.87 -0.04
C MET A 80 -6.30 1.66 0.89
N ALA A 81 -6.16 0.46 0.35
CA ALA A 81 -5.92 -0.76 1.13
C ALA A 81 -4.51 -0.78 1.72
N LEU A 82 -3.47 -0.48 0.91
CA LEU A 82 -2.07 -0.46 1.35
C LEU A 82 -1.83 0.57 2.44
N VAL A 83 -2.35 1.80 2.27
CA VAL A 83 -2.21 2.85 3.29
C VAL A 83 -2.93 2.46 4.57
N ALA A 84 -4.13 1.85 4.49
CA ALA A 84 -4.83 1.36 5.69
C ALA A 84 -4.06 0.25 6.40
N LEU A 85 -3.46 -0.67 5.64
CA LEU A 85 -2.66 -1.77 6.17
C LEU A 85 -1.40 -1.27 6.88
N LEU A 86 -0.68 -0.34 6.27
CA LEU A 86 0.62 0.12 6.75
C LEU A 86 0.53 1.21 7.83
N CYS A 87 -0.58 1.96 7.91
CA CYS A 87 -0.82 2.98 8.93
C CYS A 87 -1.68 2.49 10.11
N GLN A 88 -1.99 1.19 10.21
CA GLN A 88 -2.76 0.70 11.34
C GLN A 88 -1.94 0.70 12.63
N PRO A 89 -2.59 0.72 13.82
CA PRO A 89 -1.90 0.62 15.09
C PRO A 89 -1.01 -0.62 15.19
N ALA A 90 0.14 -0.52 15.85
CA ALA A 90 1.10 -1.62 16.00
C ALA A 90 0.46 -2.88 16.58
N GLU A 91 -0.47 -2.74 17.53
CA GLU A 91 -1.21 -3.85 18.14
C GLU A 91 -2.19 -4.56 17.20
N TRP A 92 -2.50 -3.95 16.04
CA TRP A 92 -3.33 -4.56 15.00
C TRP A 92 -2.50 -5.24 13.90
N LEU A 93 -1.21 -4.91 13.81
CA LEU A 93 -0.31 -5.51 12.82
C LEU A 93 -0.11 -7.00 13.13
N PRO A 94 -0.18 -7.88 12.12
CA PRO A 94 0.24 -9.27 12.28
C PRO A 94 1.77 -9.34 12.41
N GLY A 95 2.30 -10.45 12.89
CA GLY A 95 3.76 -10.65 12.95
C GLY A 95 4.47 -10.59 11.59
N VAL A 96 3.73 -10.91 10.51
CA VAL A 96 4.23 -10.86 9.12
C VAL A 96 3.15 -10.29 8.21
N VAL A 97 3.54 -9.35 7.35
CA VAL A 97 2.73 -8.80 6.25
C VAL A 97 3.39 -9.20 4.93
N VAL A 98 2.62 -9.78 4.03
CA VAL A 98 3.08 -10.13 2.68
C VAL A 98 2.28 -9.30 1.67
N ILE A 99 2.98 -8.59 0.78
CA ILE A 99 2.39 -7.73 -0.24
C ILE A 99 2.95 -8.15 -1.60
N ASP A 100 2.06 -8.50 -2.50
CA ASP A 100 2.40 -8.89 -3.87
C ASP A 100 2.11 -7.74 -4.84
N GLU A 101 3.11 -7.37 -5.63
CA GLU A 101 3.07 -6.31 -6.63
C GLU A 101 2.41 -5.01 -6.13
N PRO A 102 2.93 -4.38 -5.04
CA PRO A 102 2.34 -3.16 -4.47
C PRO A 102 2.27 -1.99 -5.45
N GLU A 103 3.11 -2.00 -6.48
CA GLU A 103 3.22 -0.98 -7.52
C GLU A 103 2.07 -0.96 -8.52
N LEU A 104 1.33 -2.05 -8.68
CA LEU A 104 0.30 -2.16 -9.72
C LEU A 104 -0.75 -1.06 -9.62
N GLY A 105 -0.87 -0.27 -10.71
CA GLY A 105 -1.84 0.81 -10.83
C GLY A 105 -1.47 2.08 -10.03
N LEU A 106 -0.29 2.11 -9.40
CA LEU A 106 0.23 3.28 -8.70
C LEU A 106 1.19 4.07 -9.57
N ARG A 107 1.29 5.38 -9.31
CA ARG A 107 2.27 6.26 -9.93
C ARG A 107 3.58 6.22 -9.14
N PRO A 108 4.76 6.51 -9.75
CA PRO A 108 6.05 6.47 -9.07
C PRO A 108 6.08 7.21 -7.72
N ARG A 109 5.55 8.43 -7.67
CA ARG A 109 5.46 9.20 -6.40
C ARG A 109 4.63 8.54 -5.29
N ALA A 110 3.70 7.66 -5.65
CA ALA A 110 2.94 6.88 -4.68
C ALA A 110 3.79 5.76 -4.11
N LEU A 111 4.72 5.21 -4.90
CA LEU A 111 5.62 4.13 -4.48
C LEU A 111 6.58 4.58 -3.39
N ASP A 112 7.19 5.77 -3.53
CA ASP A 112 8.04 6.36 -2.49
C ASP A 112 7.29 6.41 -1.15
N ARG A 113 6.03 6.86 -1.21
CA ARG A 113 5.22 6.96 0.01
C ARG A 113 4.85 5.61 0.60
N ILE A 114 4.54 4.61 -0.23
CA ILE A 114 4.27 3.24 0.23
C ILE A 114 5.55 2.63 0.84
N ALA A 115 6.72 2.85 0.24
CA ALA A 115 7.99 2.40 0.79
C ALA A 115 8.28 3.02 2.17
N ASP A 116 8.08 4.33 2.34
CA ASP A 116 8.23 5.02 3.63
C ASP A 116 7.30 4.43 4.71
N LEU A 117 6.04 4.18 4.34
CA LEU A 117 5.06 3.58 5.25
C LEU A 117 5.45 2.15 5.62
N ALA A 118 5.93 1.36 4.66
CA ALA A 118 6.41 0.01 4.91
C ALA A 118 7.64 0.01 5.82
N ALA A 119 8.61 0.90 5.58
CA ALA A 119 9.78 1.07 6.45
C ALA A 119 9.37 1.49 7.88
N THR A 120 8.30 2.27 8.03
CA THR A 120 7.77 2.64 9.35
C THR A 120 7.13 1.43 10.03
N ALA A 121 6.23 0.73 9.35
CA ALA A 121 5.52 -0.44 9.87
C ALA A 121 6.45 -1.63 10.14
N SER A 122 7.59 -1.73 9.42
CA SER A 122 8.58 -2.80 9.62
C SER A 122 9.28 -2.79 11.00
N ARG A 123 9.10 -1.71 11.77
CA ARG A 123 9.57 -1.63 13.16
C ARG A 123 8.76 -2.51 14.10
N ASP A 124 7.51 -2.81 13.75
CA ASP A 124 6.54 -3.52 14.58
C ASP A 124 6.16 -4.89 13.99
N CYS A 125 6.42 -5.15 12.70
CA CYS A 125 6.16 -6.43 12.05
C CYS A 125 7.17 -6.71 10.94
N GLN A 126 7.28 -7.97 10.51
CA GLN A 126 8.06 -8.31 9.32
C GLN A 126 7.24 -8.01 8.04
N ILE A 127 7.83 -7.25 7.11
CA ILE A 127 7.19 -6.96 5.82
C ILE A 127 7.98 -7.65 4.72
N LEU A 128 7.27 -8.40 3.87
CA LEU A 128 7.78 -9.02 2.66
C LEU A 128 7.02 -8.45 1.47
N MET A 129 7.72 -7.82 0.54
CA MET A 129 7.14 -7.35 -0.72
C MET A 129 7.73 -8.14 -1.88
N ALA A 130 6.85 -8.67 -2.75
CA ALA A 130 7.26 -9.23 -4.02
C ALA A 130 7.00 -8.18 -5.12
N THR A 131 8.02 -7.82 -5.88
CA THR A 131 7.92 -6.77 -6.91
C THR A 131 8.87 -7.06 -8.06
N GLN A 132 8.52 -6.53 -9.23
CA GLN A 132 9.40 -6.43 -10.41
C GLN A 132 9.63 -4.97 -10.80
N SER A 133 9.18 -4.01 -9.98
CA SER A 133 9.29 -2.58 -10.28
C SER A 133 10.66 -2.03 -9.88
N PRO A 134 11.46 -1.54 -10.84
CA PRO A 134 12.72 -0.85 -10.54
C PRO A 134 12.51 0.40 -9.71
N ASP A 135 11.41 1.14 -9.97
CA ASP A 135 11.07 2.36 -9.22
C ASP A 135 10.87 2.05 -7.73
N LEU A 136 10.21 0.92 -7.42
CA LEU A 136 10.04 0.51 -6.03
C LEU A 136 11.34 -0.02 -5.43
N LEU A 137 12.10 -0.84 -6.16
CA LEU A 137 13.39 -1.38 -5.70
C LEU A 137 14.40 -0.28 -5.40
N ALA A 138 14.42 0.80 -6.20
CA ALA A 138 15.29 1.95 -5.99
C ALA A 138 15.02 2.72 -4.67
N THR A 139 13.92 2.44 -3.98
CA THR A 139 13.58 3.05 -2.68
C THR A 139 14.15 2.29 -1.48
N PHE A 140 14.72 1.10 -1.69
CA PHE A 140 15.25 0.23 -0.64
C PHE A 140 16.77 0.08 -0.74
N GLU A 141 17.41 -0.23 0.39
CA GLU A 141 18.83 -0.55 0.43
C GLU A 141 19.07 -1.97 -0.10
N ALA A 142 20.26 -2.22 -0.66
CA ALA A 142 20.60 -3.54 -1.22
C ALA A 142 20.46 -4.68 -0.20
N GLU A 143 20.73 -4.39 1.07
CA GLU A 143 20.61 -5.37 2.16
C GLU A 143 19.17 -5.83 2.41
N ASP A 144 18.17 -5.05 2.01
CA ASP A 144 16.75 -5.39 2.13
C ASP A 144 16.22 -6.20 0.95
N ILE A 145 17.00 -6.31 -0.14
CA ILE A 145 16.58 -6.92 -1.39
C ILE A 145 17.02 -8.38 -1.48
N LEU A 146 16.06 -9.25 -1.77
CA LEU A 146 16.28 -10.66 -2.12
C LEU A 146 15.91 -10.91 -3.57
N ILE A 147 16.85 -11.43 -4.34
CA ILE A 147 16.59 -11.93 -5.70
C ILE A 147 16.04 -13.35 -5.59
N ALA A 148 14.90 -13.59 -6.22
CA ALA A 148 14.30 -14.90 -6.38
C ALA A 148 14.45 -15.38 -7.82
N GLU A 149 15.21 -16.44 -8.03
CA GLU A 149 15.48 -17.03 -9.35
C GLU A 149 14.91 -18.45 -9.42
N ARG A 150 14.35 -18.80 -10.59
CA ARG A 150 13.89 -20.16 -10.83
C ARG A 150 14.95 -20.92 -11.61
N GLN A 151 15.47 -21.99 -11.02
CA GLN A 151 16.39 -22.93 -11.67
C GLN A 151 15.70 -24.30 -11.81
N GLY A 152 15.16 -24.58 -12.98
CA GLY A 152 14.38 -25.78 -13.25
C GLY A 152 13.06 -25.79 -12.44
N ARG A 153 12.97 -26.68 -11.46
CA ARG A 153 11.80 -26.82 -10.57
C ARG A 153 12.00 -26.18 -9.19
N HIS A 154 13.16 -25.63 -8.92
CA HIS A 154 13.52 -25.06 -7.62
C HIS A 154 13.62 -23.55 -7.69
N SER A 155 13.24 -22.86 -6.60
CA SER A 155 13.49 -21.43 -6.43
C SER A 155 14.71 -21.26 -5.54
N HIS A 156 15.61 -20.37 -5.96
CA HIS A 156 16.80 -19.96 -5.24
C HIS A 156 16.63 -18.51 -4.81
N PHE A 157 17.01 -18.22 -3.57
CA PHE A 157 16.97 -16.87 -3.02
C PHE A 157 18.39 -16.47 -2.64
N ARG A 158 18.78 -15.27 -3.03
CA ARG A 158 20.06 -14.69 -2.63
C ARG A 158 19.91 -13.20 -2.37
N ARG A 159 20.77 -12.65 -1.56
CA ARG A 159 20.87 -11.20 -1.41
C ARG A 159 21.57 -10.57 -2.61
N VAL A 160 21.14 -9.36 -2.97
CA VAL A 160 21.81 -8.56 -3.99
C VAL A 160 22.98 -7.81 -3.35
N GLY A 161 24.09 -7.62 -4.12
CA GLY A 161 25.16 -6.72 -3.74
C GLY A 161 24.87 -5.28 -4.18
N GLU A 162 25.47 -4.29 -3.50
CA GLU A 162 25.28 -2.86 -3.84
C GLU A 162 25.62 -2.58 -5.30
N ASP A 163 26.82 -3.00 -5.77
CA ASP A 163 27.28 -2.79 -7.16
C ASP A 163 26.35 -3.46 -8.17
N GLU A 164 25.80 -4.62 -7.85
CA GLU A 164 24.87 -5.37 -8.70
C GLU A 164 23.52 -4.66 -8.82
N LEU A 165 23.02 -4.11 -7.71
CA LEU A 165 21.77 -3.36 -7.68
C LEU A 165 21.91 -2.07 -8.51
N GLU A 166 22.99 -1.32 -8.32
CA GLU A 166 23.27 -0.11 -9.09
C GLU A 166 23.36 -0.37 -10.59
N GLN A 167 24.06 -1.45 -10.99
CA GLN A 167 24.17 -1.84 -12.38
C GLN A 167 22.80 -2.20 -12.96
N TRP A 168 22.01 -3.00 -12.25
CA TRP A 168 20.69 -3.43 -12.71
C TRP A 168 19.71 -2.26 -12.86
N LEU A 169 19.70 -1.33 -11.91
CA LEU A 169 18.88 -0.11 -11.98
C LEU A 169 19.33 0.82 -13.11
N GLY A 170 20.64 0.91 -13.35
CA GLY A 170 21.23 1.70 -14.45
C GLY A 170 20.84 1.15 -15.83
N ASP A 171 20.94 -0.15 -16.04
CA ASP A 171 20.58 -0.81 -17.29
C ASP A 171 19.08 -0.64 -17.59
N TYR A 172 18.22 -0.73 -16.58
CA TYR A 172 16.78 -0.54 -16.73
C TYR A 172 16.40 0.90 -17.11
N SER A 173 17.09 1.88 -16.53
CA SER A 173 16.84 3.30 -16.86
C SER A 173 17.22 3.62 -18.31
N ALA A 174 18.24 2.96 -18.84
CA ALA A 174 18.70 3.13 -20.23
C ALA A 174 17.72 2.51 -21.26
N GLU A 175 17.01 1.44 -20.92
CA GLU A 175 16.01 0.81 -21.79
C GLU A 175 14.68 1.56 -21.84
N GLY A 176 14.35 2.35 -20.81
CA GLY A 176 13.12 3.14 -20.72
C GLY A 176 13.10 4.45 -21.50
N GLU A 177 14.24 4.91 -22.04
CA GLU A 177 14.38 6.14 -22.84
C GLU A 177 14.35 5.91 -24.37
N GLY A 178 14.01 4.71 -24.86
CA GLY A 178 14.00 4.32 -26.27
C GLY A 178 12.62 4.43 -26.96
#